data_c944b4bdc32bb955e09cbe277bfc6c7c
#
_entry.id   c944b4bdc32bb955e09cbe277bfc6c7c
#
_cell.length_a   1.000
_cell.length_b   1.000
_cell.length_c   1.000
_cell.angle_alpha   90.00
_cell.angle_beta   90.00
_cell.angle_gamma   90.00
#
_symmetry.space_group_name_H-M   'P 1'
#
loop_
_entity.id
_entity.type
_entity.pdbx_description
1 polymer ?
#
loop_
_entity_poly.entity_id
_entity_poly.type
_entity_poly.pdbx_seq_one_letter_code
_entity_poly.pdbx_strand_id
1 'polypeptide(L)'
;MIAINYASKLIDYIDQLNKEKSINGPFDNDYEVPHTTLHTGVIKGGTILNIVPDLCEFEFEIRNLIKDDPLQLINKIEDYANKKLITDMHKVSSKTGISFNEKVNYPALDMGEDIDLVKKIKGLLGNNKHKKVVYGTEAGLFKNKSNIPTIVCGPGSIDQAHKPNEFISVEQINKCSKFLDNLIDSY
;
A
#
# COMPACT_ATOMS: atom_id res chain seq x y z
N MET A 1 -12.81 30.63 3.97
CA MET A 1 -11.69 29.70 3.83
C MET A 1 -12.02 28.78 2.65
N ILE A 2 -11.04 28.36 1.86
CA ILE A 2 -11.25 27.56 0.65
C ILE A 2 -10.73 26.15 0.92
N ALA A 3 -11.62 25.18 1.14
CA ALA A 3 -11.24 23.82 1.55
C ALA A 3 -10.29 23.15 0.53
N ILE A 4 -10.55 23.31 -0.77
CA ILE A 4 -9.70 22.76 -1.83
C ILE A 4 -8.26 23.28 -1.72
N ASN A 5 -8.04 24.54 -1.35
CA ASN A 5 -6.69 25.09 -1.25
C ASN A 5 -5.90 24.51 -0.07
N TYR A 6 -6.57 24.11 1.00
CA TYR A 6 -5.92 23.41 2.13
C TYR A 6 -5.67 21.94 1.80
N ALA A 7 -6.62 21.28 1.12
CA ALA A 7 -6.42 19.92 0.63
C ALA A 7 -5.22 19.85 -0.34
N SER A 8 -5.10 20.80 -1.28
CA SER A 8 -3.97 20.83 -2.22
C SER A 8 -2.60 21.01 -1.53
N LYS A 9 -2.53 21.80 -0.45
CA LYS A 9 -1.29 21.94 0.35
C LYS A 9 -0.91 20.65 1.06
N LEU A 10 -1.90 19.91 1.57
CA LEU A 10 -1.65 18.63 2.23
C LEU A 10 -1.24 17.57 1.22
N ILE A 11 -1.86 17.54 0.04
CA ILE A 11 -1.49 16.66 -1.09
C ILE A 11 -0.06 16.97 -1.56
N ASP A 12 0.30 18.26 -1.69
CA ASP A 12 1.67 18.66 -2.05
C ASP A 12 2.69 18.17 -1.01
N TYR A 13 2.36 18.26 0.27
CA TYR A 13 3.22 17.74 1.34
C TYR A 13 3.38 16.22 1.27
N ILE A 14 2.32 15.48 0.97
CA ILE A 14 2.37 14.03 0.75
C ILE A 14 3.27 13.70 -0.45
N ASP A 15 3.18 14.46 -1.55
CA ASP A 15 4.05 14.30 -2.71
C ASP A 15 5.52 14.62 -2.40
N GLN A 16 5.79 15.60 -1.55
CA GLN A 16 7.14 15.89 -1.06
C GLN A 16 7.72 14.73 -0.25
N LEU A 17 6.92 14.09 0.63
CA LEU A 17 7.34 12.90 1.35
C LEU A 17 7.59 11.73 0.40
N ASN A 18 6.76 11.55 -0.63
CA ASN A 18 6.98 10.54 -1.65
C ASN A 18 8.31 10.74 -2.39
N LYS A 19 8.62 11.97 -2.78
CA LYS A 19 9.91 12.34 -3.40
C LYS A 19 11.09 12.13 -2.44
N GLU A 20 10.93 12.48 -1.16
CA GLU A 20 11.95 12.21 -0.14
C GLU A 20 12.26 10.71 -0.06
N LYS A 21 11.24 9.85 -0.05
CA LYS A 21 11.41 8.39 -0.01
C LYS A 21 12.07 7.84 -1.26
N SER A 22 11.76 8.36 -2.43
CA SER A 22 12.37 7.92 -3.69
C SER A 22 13.87 8.27 -3.79
N ILE A 23 14.31 9.31 -3.06
CA ILE A 23 15.71 9.77 -3.10
C ILE A 23 16.52 9.17 -1.94
N ASN A 24 15.94 9.13 -0.74
CA ASN A 24 16.68 8.83 0.49
C ASN A 24 16.41 7.42 1.04
N GLY A 25 15.40 6.71 0.50
CA GLY A 25 15.03 5.37 0.95
C GLY A 25 14.31 5.34 2.32
N PRO A 26 14.36 4.20 3.00
CA PRO A 26 15.17 3.00 2.74
C PRO A 26 14.85 2.32 1.41
N PHE A 27 15.81 1.55 0.88
CA PHE A 27 15.67 0.83 -0.38
C PHE A 27 15.67 -0.68 -0.17
N ASP A 28 14.89 -1.38 -1.02
CA ASP A 28 14.89 -2.83 -1.16
C ASP A 28 14.77 -3.19 -2.65
N ASN A 29 15.87 -3.59 -3.25
CA ASN A 29 15.97 -3.85 -4.69
C ASN A 29 15.31 -5.16 -5.14
N ASP A 30 14.74 -5.94 -4.23
CA ASP A 30 13.92 -7.11 -4.58
C ASP A 30 12.52 -6.71 -5.05
N TYR A 31 12.12 -5.45 -4.83
CA TYR A 31 10.89 -4.87 -5.37
C TYR A 31 11.14 -4.13 -6.67
N GLU A 32 10.16 -4.13 -7.56
CA GLU A 32 10.18 -3.35 -8.80
C GLU A 32 10.28 -1.84 -8.51
N VAL A 33 9.54 -1.35 -7.51
CA VAL A 33 9.70 -0.01 -6.94
C VAL A 33 10.43 -0.16 -5.61
N PRO A 34 11.73 0.16 -5.53
CA PRO A 34 12.58 -0.22 -4.41
C PRO A 34 12.45 0.65 -3.15
N HIS A 35 11.43 1.49 -3.04
CA HIS A 35 11.21 2.41 -1.92
C HIS A 35 9.73 2.49 -1.54
N THR A 36 9.46 2.99 -0.35
CA THR A 36 8.10 3.31 0.09
C THR A 36 7.49 4.39 -0.80
N THR A 37 6.26 4.18 -1.23
CA THR A 37 5.52 5.15 -2.05
C THR A 37 4.31 5.70 -1.32
N LEU A 38 4.03 6.99 -1.57
CA LEU A 38 2.82 7.66 -1.13
C LEU A 38 2.07 8.16 -2.37
N HIS A 39 0.78 7.85 -2.46
CA HIS A 39 -0.02 8.15 -3.64
C HIS A 39 -1.38 8.71 -3.24
N THR A 40 -1.76 9.86 -3.83
CA THR A 40 -3.13 10.40 -3.72
C THR A 40 -3.92 9.98 -4.95
N GLY A 41 -4.92 9.12 -4.76
CA GLY A 41 -5.67 8.49 -5.85
C GLY A 41 -7.01 9.14 -6.17
N VAL A 42 -7.64 9.80 -5.18
CA VAL A 42 -8.97 10.39 -5.33
C VAL A 42 -9.02 11.73 -4.65
N ILE A 43 -9.66 12.71 -5.29
CA ILE A 43 -10.00 14.00 -4.70
C ILE A 43 -11.41 14.42 -5.10
N LYS A 44 -12.18 14.95 -4.15
CA LYS A 44 -13.54 15.47 -4.35
C LYS A 44 -13.70 16.77 -3.57
N GLY A 45 -14.14 17.84 -4.24
CA GLY A 45 -14.38 19.12 -3.57
C GLY A 45 -14.96 20.17 -4.49
N GLY A 46 -15.76 21.06 -3.90
CA GLY A 46 -16.47 22.12 -4.65
C GLY A 46 -17.67 21.62 -5.45
N THR A 47 -18.50 22.56 -5.87
CA THR A 47 -19.72 22.31 -6.65
C THR A 47 -19.77 23.12 -7.94
N ILE A 48 -19.36 24.39 -7.88
CA ILE A 48 -19.35 25.32 -9.02
C ILE A 48 -18.28 26.40 -8.80
N LEU A 49 -17.76 26.96 -9.85
CA LEU A 49 -16.62 27.88 -9.85
C LEU A 49 -16.75 29.08 -8.90
N ASN A 50 -17.92 29.66 -8.81
CA ASN A 50 -18.19 30.89 -8.06
C ASN A 50 -18.71 30.65 -6.63
N ILE A 51 -18.74 29.42 -6.14
CA ILE A 51 -19.06 29.08 -4.75
C ILE A 51 -17.79 28.65 -4.03
N VAL A 52 -17.54 29.25 -2.85
CA VAL A 52 -16.41 28.88 -2.01
C VAL A 52 -16.64 27.48 -1.43
N PRO A 53 -15.77 26.50 -1.75
CA PRO A 53 -15.92 25.13 -1.23
C PRO A 53 -15.68 25.10 0.28
N ASP A 54 -16.62 24.54 1.00
CA ASP A 54 -16.57 24.32 2.45
C ASP A 54 -15.98 22.96 2.83
N LEU A 55 -16.04 21.98 1.91
CA LEU A 55 -15.50 20.62 2.07
C LEU A 55 -14.62 20.25 0.88
N CYS A 56 -13.53 19.55 1.18
CA CYS A 56 -12.73 18.82 0.20
C CYS A 56 -12.22 17.54 0.85
N GLU A 57 -12.50 16.42 0.23
CA GLU A 57 -12.05 15.10 0.66
C GLU A 57 -11.08 14.54 -0.35
N PHE A 58 -10.05 13.83 0.12
CA PHE A 58 -9.16 13.08 -0.76
C PHE A 58 -8.71 11.79 -0.08
N GLU A 59 -8.34 10.82 -0.90
CA GLU A 59 -7.86 9.53 -0.45
C GLU A 59 -6.41 9.34 -0.90
N PHE A 60 -5.57 8.93 0.03
CA PHE A 60 -4.19 8.59 -0.25
C PHE A 60 -3.84 7.23 0.34
N GLU A 61 -2.84 6.58 -0.21
CA GLU A 61 -2.30 5.32 0.29
C GLU A 61 -0.79 5.43 0.53
N ILE A 62 -0.30 4.62 1.44
CA ILE A 62 1.13 4.41 1.69
C ILE A 62 1.41 2.93 1.43
N ARG A 63 2.31 2.64 0.47
CA ARG A 63 2.83 1.30 0.25
C ARG A 63 4.25 1.25 0.79
N ASN A 64 4.38 0.78 2.02
CA ASN A 64 5.65 0.83 2.73
C ASN A 64 6.47 -0.45 2.53
N LEU A 65 7.79 -0.26 2.43
CA LEU A 65 8.73 -1.35 2.68
C LEU A 65 8.68 -1.74 4.16
N ILE A 66 9.02 -2.98 4.47
CA ILE A 66 9.09 -3.47 5.86
C ILE A 66 10.06 -2.66 6.72
N LYS A 67 11.13 -2.17 6.12
CA LYS A 67 12.14 -1.32 6.77
C LYS A 67 11.63 0.10 7.10
N ASP A 68 10.42 0.45 6.65
CA ASP A 68 9.87 1.79 6.77
C ASP A 68 8.54 1.73 7.54
N ASP A 69 8.49 2.38 8.68
CA ASP A 69 7.30 2.39 9.52
C ASP A 69 6.24 3.36 8.97
N PRO A 70 5.09 2.86 8.48
CA PRO A 70 4.03 3.71 7.93
C PRO A 70 3.43 4.66 8.97
N LEU A 71 3.45 4.30 10.26
CA LEU A 71 2.93 5.17 11.33
C LEU A 71 3.77 6.44 11.46
N GLN A 72 5.08 6.37 11.25
CA GLN A 72 5.92 7.58 11.26
C GLN A 72 5.56 8.53 10.11
N LEU A 73 5.18 7.99 8.94
CA LEU A 73 4.75 8.81 7.80
C LEU A 73 3.38 9.43 8.05
N ILE A 74 2.44 8.67 8.58
CA ILE A 74 1.11 9.17 8.98
C ILE A 74 1.27 10.28 10.01
N ASN A 75 2.07 10.07 11.05
CA ASN A 75 2.33 11.08 12.08
C ASN A 75 2.94 12.38 11.50
N LYS A 76 3.86 12.29 10.53
CA LYS A 76 4.39 13.47 9.82
C LYS A 76 3.30 14.23 9.09
N ILE A 77 2.39 13.51 8.41
CA ILE A 77 1.28 14.11 7.65
C ILE A 77 0.29 14.79 8.61
N GLU A 78 -0.09 14.11 9.70
CA GLU A 78 -0.98 14.66 10.73
C GLU A 78 -0.35 15.86 11.44
N ASP A 79 0.92 15.80 11.77
CA ASP A 79 1.68 16.90 12.36
C ASP A 79 1.72 18.13 11.46
N TYR A 80 1.95 17.94 10.17
CA TYR A 80 1.88 19.03 9.19
C TYR A 80 0.47 19.64 9.12
N ALA A 81 -0.56 18.79 9.04
CA ALA A 81 -1.95 19.23 9.06
C ALA A 81 -2.26 20.05 10.32
N ASN A 82 -1.96 19.51 11.50
CA ASN A 82 -2.26 20.15 12.79
C ASN A 82 -1.46 21.43 13.02
N LYS A 83 -0.13 21.37 12.85
CA LYS A 83 0.78 22.46 13.24
C LYS A 83 0.84 23.60 12.21
N LYS A 84 0.53 23.31 10.94
CA LYS A 84 0.61 24.31 9.87
C LYS A 84 -0.77 24.68 9.33
N LEU A 85 -1.54 23.69 8.85
CA LEU A 85 -2.77 23.97 8.13
C LEU A 85 -3.91 24.35 9.06
N ILE A 86 -4.19 23.59 10.11
CA ILE A 86 -5.27 23.87 11.07
C ILE A 86 -4.96 25.17 11.82
N THR A 87 -3.72 25.39 12.21
CA THR A 87 -3.32 26.66 12.85
C THR A 87 -3.61 27.86 11.94
N ASP A 88 -3.37 27.74 10.63
CA ASP A 88 -3.68 28.81 9.67
C ASP A 88 -5.19 28.94 9.43
N MET A 89 -5.90 27.81 9.34
CA MET A 89 -7.37 27.77 9.22
C MET A 89 -8.06 28.48 10.40
N HIS A 90 -7.58 28.26 11.61
CA HIS A 90 -8.14 28.84 12.85
C HIS A 90 -7.97 30.36 12.96
N LYS A 91 -7.07 30.97 12.19
CA LYS A 91 -7.02 32.46 12.07
C LYS A 91 -8.29 33.01 11.42
N VAL A 92 -8.99 32.19 10.63
CA VAL A 92 -10.25 32.57 9.95
C VAL A 92 -11.47 32.09 10.73
N SER A 93 -11.46 30.83 11.19
CA SER A 93 -12.57 30.26 11.98
C SER A 93 -12.10 29.05 12.77
N SER A 94 -12.36 29.03 14.07
CA SER A 94 -12.09 27.90 14.97
C SER A 94 -12.99 26.67 14.72
N LYS A 95 -14.02 26.81 13.88
CA LYS A 95 -14.91 25.70 13.52
C LYS A 95 -14.38 24.84 12.36
N THR A 96 -13.23 25.19 11.81
CA THR A 96 -12.62 24.49 10.69
C THR A 96 -11.61 23.45 11.19
N GLY A 97 -11.35 22.43 10.40
CA GLY A 97 -10.39 21.39 10.78
C GLY A 97 -10.07 20.44 9.63
N ILE A 98 -9.20 19.50 9.91
CA ILE A 98 -8.83 18.38 9.03
C ILE A 98 -9.02 17.12 9.87
N SER A 99 -9.71 16.13 9.35
CA SER A 99 -9.87 14.81 9.98
C SER A 99 -9.28 13.73 9.10
N PHE A 100 -8.71 12.72 9.73
CA PHE A 100 -8.17 11.53 9.07
C PHE A 100 -9.03 10.32 9.43
N ASN A 101 -9.25 9.45 8.47
CA ASN A 101 -9.98 8.20 8.66
C ASN A 101 -9.23 7.07 7.96
N GLU A 102 -8.74 6.10 8.74
CA GLU A 102 -8.09 4.91 8.19
C GLU A 102 -9.17 3.99 7.60
N LYS A 103 -9.08 3.72 6.29
CA LYS A 103 -10.01 2.84 5.59
C LYS A 103 -9.57 1.39 5.60
N VAL A 104 -8.28 1.17 5.37
CA VAL A 104 -7.68 -0.16 5.23
C VAL A 104 -6.25 -0.11 5.76
N ASN A 105 -5.86 -1.17 6.48
CA ASN A 105 -4.50 -1.38 6.95
C ASN A 105 -4.10 -2.85 6.79
N TYR A 106 -3.27 -3.13 5.80
CA TYR A 106 -2.66 -4.43 5.58
C TYR A 106 -1.18 -4.37 5.96
N PRO A 107 -0.77 -5.00 7.07
CA PRO A 107 0.65 -5.03 7.43
C PRO A 107 1.45 -5.77 6.36
N ALA A 108 2.65 -5.27 6.10
CA ALA A 108 3.56 -5.90 5.15
C ALA A 108 3.89 -7.34 5.56
N LEU A 109 4.00 -8.22 4.56
CA LEU A 109 4.43 -9.61 4.74
C LEU A 109 5.93 -9.71 4.45
N ASP A 110 6.71 -10.14 5.45
CA ASP A 110 8.09 -10.58 5.25
C ASP A 110 8.28 -12.00 5.77
N MET A 111 8.74 -12.85 4.87
CA MET A 111 9.10 -14.23 5.16
C MET A 111 10.51 -14.48 4.66
N GLY A 112 11.44 -14.81 5.57
CA GLY A 112 12.80 -15.15 5.20
C GLY A 112 12.86 -16.37 4.26
N GLU A 113 13.81 -16.38 3.34
CA GLU A 113 13.97 -17.46 2.36
C GLU A 113 14.29 -18.82 2.97
N ASP A 114 14.92 -18.81 4.14
CA ASP A 114 15.38 -20.03 4.84
C ASP A 114 14.29 -20.75 5.64
N ILE A 115 13.08 -20.21 5.67
CA ILE A 115 11.96 -20.83 6.38
C ILE A 115 11.54 -22.11 5.65
N ASP A 116 11.29 -23.17 6.42
CA ASP A 116 10.95 -24.50 5.89
C ASP A 116 9.73 -24.46 4.95
N LEU A 117 8.72 -23.64 5.26
CA LEU A 117 7.57 -23.43 4.39
C LEU A 117 8.00 -22.93 3.00
N VAL A 118 8.89 -21.94 2.93
CA VAL A 118 9.38 -21.37 1.67
C VAL A 118 10.15 -22.42 0.88
N LYS A 119 11.03 -23.17 1.53
CA LYS A 119 11.79 -24.28 0.92
C LYS A 119 10.86 -25.36 0.39
N LYS A 120 9.86 -25.79 1.18
CA LYS A 120 8.88 -26.79 0.78
C LYS A 120 8.13 -26.35 -0.48
N ILE A 121 7.60 -25.14 -0.49
CA ILE A 121 6.84 -24.64 -1.64
C ILE A 121 7.70 -24.45 -2.89
N LYS A 122 8.92 -23.91 -2.75
CA LYS A 122 9.89 -23.85 -3.87
C LYS A 122 10.17 -25.24 -4.45
N GLY A 123 10.33 -26.25 -3.60
CA GLY A 123 10.53 -27.65 -4.01
C GLY A 123 9.34 -28.21 -4.79
N LEU A 124 8.11 -28.01 -4.28
CA LEU A 124 6.89 -28.46 -4.94
C LEU A 124 6.64 -27.78 -6.30
N LEU A 125 7.01 -26.51 -6.42
CA LEU A 125 6.93 -25.76 -7.68
C LEU A 125 8.05 -26.09 -8.68
N GLY A 126 9.12 -26.74 -8.24
CA GLY A 126 10.31 -26.92 -9.06
C GLY A 126 10.98 -25.60 -9.47
N ASN A 127 10.76 -24.54 -8.67
CA ASN A 127 11.22 -23.20 -8.99
C ASN A 127 11.81 -22.52 -7.74
N ASN A 128 13.08 -22.17 -7.80
CA ASN A 128 13.79 -21.51 -6.70
C ASN A 128 13.64 -19.98 -6.71
N LYS A 129 13.02 -19.41 -7.73
CA LYS A 129 12.84 -17.97 -7.81
C LYS A 129 11.62 -17.54 -6.98
N HIS A 130 11.73 -16.41 -6.33
CA HIS A 130 10.63 -15.70 -5.70
C HIS A 130 10.71 -14.22 -6.07
N LYS A 131 9.64 -13.50 -5.87
CA LYS A 131 9.57 -12.04 -6.06
C LYS A 131 8.90 -11.42 -4.86
N LYS A 132 9.29 -10.22 -4.51
CA LYS A 132 8.51 -9.35 -3.65
C LYS A 132 7.54 -8.54 -4.50
N VAL A 133 6.35 -8.33 -3.98
CA VAL A 133 5.28 -7.62 -4.68
C VAL A 133 4.74 -6.49 -3.82
N VAL A 134 4.29 -5.42 -4.47
CA VAL A 134 3.86 -4.17 -3.81
C VAL A 134 2.35 -4.09 -3.55
N TYR A 135 1.58 -5.16 -3.83
CA TYR A 135 0.15 -5.14 -3.55
C TYR A 135 -0.17 -5.60 -2.12
N GLY A 136 -1.25 -5.04 -1.54
CA GLY A 136 -1.76 -5.45 -0.24
C GLY A 136 -2.45 -6.81 -0.29
N THR A 137 -2.25 -7.62 0.76
CA THR A 137 -2.90 -8.92 0.95
C THR A 137 -3.07 -9.19 2.44
N GLU A 138 -4.06 -10.01 2.79
CA GLU A 138 -4.28 -10.46 4.17
C GLU A 138 -3.15 -11.35 4.71
N ALA A 139 -2.22 -11.78 3.87
CA ALA A 139 -1.10 -12.64 4.29
C ALA A 139 -0.28 -12.04 5.44
N GLY A 140 -0.08 -10.72 5.43
CA GLY A 140 0.56 -10.00 6.53
C GLY A 140 -0.23 -10.07 7.84
N LEU A 141 -1.56 -10.15 7.80
CA LEU A 141 -2.40 -10.32 9.00
C LEU A 141 -2.20 -11.70 9.61
N PHE A 142 -2.19 -12.77 8.82
CA PHE A 142 -1.94 -14.13 9.30
C PHE A 142 -0.57 -14.22 9.97
N LYS A 143 0.46 -13.65 9.34
CA LYS A 143 1.81 -13.63 9.89
C LYS A 143 1.90 -12.83 11.19
N ASN A 144 1.40 -11.59 11.20
CA ASN A 144 1.66 -10.66 12.29
C ASN A 144 0.69 -10.83 13.47
N LYS A 145 -0.59 -11.18 13.22
CA LYS A 145 -1.58 -11.36 14.30
C LYS A 145 -1.65 -12.78 14.84
N SER A 146 -1.44 -13.78 13.99
CA SER A 146 -1.60 -15.18 14.36
C SER A 146 -0.28 -15.96 14.39
N ASN A 147 0.85 -15.31 14.07
CA ASN A 147 2.17 -15.92 13.95
C ASN A 147 2.19 -17.18 13.05
N ILE A 148 1.32 -17.19 12.02
CA ILE A 148 1.24 -18.29 11.05
C ILE A 148 2.23 -17.98 9.92
N PRO A 149 3.23 -18.84 9.66
CA PRO A 149 4.08 -18.72 8.49
C PRO A 149 3.22 -18.71 7.23
N THR A 150 3.34 -17.64 6.43
CA THR A 150 2.43 -17.39 5.31
C THR A 150 3.22 -16.97 4.08
N ILE A 151 2.89 -17.54 2.94
CA ILE A 151 3.39 -17.12 1.63
C ILE A 151 2.23 -16.92 0.67
N VAL A 152 2.45 -16.08 -0.33
CA VAL A 152 1.49 -15.90 -1.42
C VAL A 152 1.96 -16.71 -2.61
N CYS A 153 1.13 -17.63 -3.08
CA CYS A 153 1.39 -18.46 -4.24
C CYS A 153 0.09 -18.66 -5.02
N GLY A 154 0.12 -18.40 -6.31
CA GLY A 154 -1.03 -18.55 -7.18
C GLY A 154 -0.64 -18.61 -8.64
N PRO A 155 -1.59 -18.99 -9.52
CA PRO A 155 -1.36 -19.08 -10.95
C PRO A 155 -1.41 -17.71 -11.63
N GLY A 156 -0.85 -17.60 -12.83
CA GLY A 156 -0.88 -16.40 -13.65
C GLY A 156 0.35 -15.51 -13.50
N SER A 157 0.23 -14.26 -13.97
CA SER A 157 1.25 -13.24 -13.87
C SER A 157 0.66 -11.96 -13.31
N ILE A 158 1.39 -11.29 -12.42
CA ILE A 158 1.03 -9.97 -11.90
C ILE A 158 0.87 -8.94 -13.04
N ASP A 159 1.52 -9.14 -14.17
CA ASP A 159 1.40 -8.27 -15.33
C ASP A 159 0.00 -8.21 -15.93
N GLN A 160 -0.86 -9.18 -15.61
CA GLN A 160 -2.26 -9.22 -16.03
C GLN A 160 -3.22 -8.64 -15.01
N ALA A 161 -2.79 -8.50 -13.76
CA ALA A 161 -3.65 -8.04 -12.67
C ALA A 161 -4.09 -6.57 -12.86
N HIS A 162 -5.33 -6.28 -12.48
CA HIS A 162 -5.95 -4.95 -12.51
C HIS A 162 -6.01 -4.30 -13.90
N LYS A 163 -6.05 -5.12 -14.96
CA LYS A 163 -6.19 -4.65 -16.35
C LYS A 163 -7.58 -4.96 -16.89
N PRO A 164 -8.11 -4.15 -17.81
CA PRO A 164 -9.28 -4.55 -18.60
C PRO A 164 -9.03 -5.89 -19.28
N ASN A 165 -10.02 -6.81 -19.20
CA ASN A 165 -9.91 -8.17 -19.72
C ASN A 165 -8.79 -9.00 -19.05
N GLU A 166 -8.58 -8.84 -17.77
CA GLU A 166 -7.71 -9.72 -16.98
C GLU A 166 -8.02 -11.19 -17.27
N PHE A 167 -6.98 -11.97 -17.54
CA PHE A 167 -7.13 -13.37 -17.91
C PHE A 167 -6.05 -14.25 -17.28
N ILE A 168 -6.32 -15.54 -17.24
CA ILE A 168 -5.38 -16.59 -16.90
C ILE A 168 -5.37 -17.66 -17.98
N SER A 169 -4.20 -18.21 -18.30
CA SER A 169 -4.13 -19.32 -19.26
C SER A 169 -4.54 -20.65 -18.61
N VAL A 170 -5.14 -21.53 -19.41
CA VAL A 170 -5.49 -22.90 -18.97
C VAL A 170 -4.25 -23.65 -18.49
N GLU A 171 -3.10 -23.43 -19.11
CA GLU A 171 -1.83 -24.02 -18.68
C GLU A 171 -1.47 -23.62 -17.22
N GLN A 172 -1.67 -22.35 -16.84
CA GLN A 172 -1.39 -21.88 -15.48
C GLN A 172 -2.39 -22.46 -14.47
N ILE A 173 -3.66 -22.63 -14.86
CA ILE A 173 -4.66 -23.30 -14.03
C ILE A 173 -4.24 -24.75 -13.77
N ASN A 174 -3.85 -25.49 -14.82
CA ASN A 174 -3.41 -26.88 -14.71
C ASN A 174 -2.16 -27.03 -13.84
N LYS A 175 -1.19 -26.10 -13.96
CA LYS A 175 -0.01 -26.07 -13.08
C LYS A 175 -0.40 -25.85 -11.63
N CYS A 176 -1.35 -24.96 -11.37
CA CYS A 176 -1.82 -24.70 -10.03
C CYS A 176 -2.54 -25.92 -9.43
N SER A 177 -3.41 -26.58 -10.19
CA SER A 177 -4.09 -27.82 -9.75
C SER A 177 -3.06 -28.89 -9.37
N LYS A 178 -2.09 -29.16 -10.24
CA LYS A 178 -1.03 -30.13 -9.96
C LYS A 178 -0.19 -29.76 -8.72
N PHE A 179 0.09 -28.46 -8.52
CA PHE A 179 0.78 -27.98 -7.32
C PHE A 179 -0.04 -28.27 -6.06
N LEU A 180 -1.37 -28.02 -6.10
CA LEU A 180 -2.26 -28.28 -4.96
C LEU A 180 -2.35 -29.78 -4.64
N ASP A 181 -2.46 -30.64 -5.67
CA ASP A 181 -2.43 -32.09 -5.49
C ASP A 181 -1.14 -32.53 -4.80
N ASN A 182 0.01 -32.11 -5.30
CA ASN A 182 1.31 -32.41 -4.70
C ASN A 182 1.45 -31.86 -3.28
N LEU A 183 0.84 -30.70 -3.00
CA LEU A 183 0.86 -30.11 -1.65
C LEU A 183 0.05 -30.95 -0.68
N ILE A 184 -1.15 -31.40 -1.07
CA ILE A 184 -2.02 -32.26 -0.28
C ILE A 184 -1.33 -33.60 0.01
N ASP A 185 -0.76 -34.24 -1.01
CA ASP A 185 -0.03 -35.51 -0.89
C ASP A 185 1.23 -35.43 -0.03
N SER A 186 1.71 -34.22 0.25
CA SER A 186 2.91 -34.00 1.07
C SER A 186 2.64 -33.87 2.59
N TYR A 187 1.36 -33.99 3.00
CA TYR A 187 0.91 -34.01 4.39
C TYR A 187 0.29 -35.36 4.76
#